data_3c25810cb424f838e826cec4ba71ee85
#
_entry.id   3c25810cb424f838e826cec4ba71ee85
#
_cell.length_a   1.000
_cell.length_b   1.000
_cell.length_c   1.000
_cell.angle_alpha   90.00
_cell.angle_beta   90.00
_cell.angle_gamma   90.00
#
_symmetry.space_group_name_H-M   'P 1'
#
loop_
_entity.id
_entity.type
_entity.pdbx_description
1 polymer ?
#
loop_
_entity_poly.entity_id
_entity_poly.type
_entity_poly.pdbx_seq_one_letter_code
_entity_poly.pdbx_strand_id
1 'polypeptide(L)'
;ILAPSEVYSAMSRLKTQAEKDAYEQKLINGLCDILEEDEETVRGHLSHTESMYREVKRKVVKTVADEITDYIADNGLTGGYLQVNTKRFYPYDDLASSVIGFTNYDNQGVYGIEAKYNSVLSGTPGRQISAKNALGEALPTSYEQLYPATDGNSLVLTIDQVVQHFLEKSLDATIAQHMPLEGAAGIVMAVNTGNILAMSSKPGFDLNNPLAIADEET
;
A
#
# COMPACT_ATOMS: atom_id res chain seq x y z
N ILE A 1 3.34 12.12 2.67
CA ILE A 1 3.77 12.73 3.95
C ILE A 1 3.49 14.21 3.88
N LEU A 2 2.97 14.77 4.97
CA LEU A 2 2.77 16.20 5.16
C LEU A 2 3.69 16.68 6.29
N ALA A 3 4.36 17.81 6.09
CA ALA A 3 5.18 18.49 7.08
C ALA A 3 4.51 19.82 7.51
N PRO A 4 3.58 19.80 8.48
CA PRO A 4 2.83 20.98 8.88
C PRO A 4 3.70 22.17 9.26
N SER A 5 4.82 21.94 9.95
CA SER A 5 5.75 23.02 10.35
C SER A 5 6.30 23.81 9.15
N GLU A 6 6.54 23.16 8.01
CA GLU A 6 6.96 23.84 6.78
C GLU A 6 5.82 24.62 6.14
N VAL A 7 4.60 24.04 6.14
CA VAL A 7 3.39 24.72 5.67
C VAL A 7 3.20 26.04 6.44
N TYR A 8 3.21 25.98 7.77
CA TYR A 8 3.06 27.16 8.62
C TYR A 8 4.24 28.14 8.50
N SER A 9 5.45 27.63 8.31
CA SER A 9 6.62 28.49 8.01
C SER A 9 6.45 29.24 6.70
N ALA A 10 5.92 28.60 5.65
CA ALA A 10 5.60 29.27 4.40
C ALA A 10 4.48 30.29 4.58
N MET A 11 3.40 29.95 5.27
CA MET A 11 2.29 30.83 5.57
C MET A 11 2.72 32.05 6.40
N SER A 12 3.71 31.92 7.29
CA SER A 12 4.22 33.03 8.10
C SER A 12 4.84 34.16 7.28
N ARG A 13 5.30 33.85 6.05
CA ARG A 13 5.86 34.83 5.11
C ARG A 13 4.80 35.62 4.34
N LEU A 14 3.54 35.18 4.38
CA LEU A 14 2.42 35.86 3.74
C LEU A 14 1.96 37.05 4.61
N LYS A 15 1.56 38.13 3.95
CA LYS A 15 1.32 39.41 4.61
C LYS A 15 -0.06 39.53 5.22
N THR A 16 -1.06 38.92 4.60
CA THR A 16 -2.47 39.06 5.02
C THR A 16 -3.05 37.72 5.50
N GLN A 17 -4.03 37.77 6.38
CA GLN A 17 -4.74 36.59 6.83
C GLN A 17 -5.47 35.91 5.66
N ALA A 18 -6.05 36.68 4.76
CA ALA A 18 -6.74 36.17 3.58
C ALA A 18 -5.79 35.35 2.66
N GLU A 19 -4.52 35.77 2.51
CA GLU A 19 -3.51 35.01 1.75
C GLU A 19 -3.16 33.68 2.45
N LYS A 20 -3.07 33.67 3.78
CA LYS A 20 -2.81 32.46 4.56
C LYS A 20 -3.96 31.46 4.45
N ASP A 21 -5.20 31.94 4.61
CA ASP A 21 -6.39 31.10 4.50
C ASP A 21 -6.53 30.51 3.08
N ALA A 22 -6.24 31.32 2.05
CA ALA A 22 -6.24 30.87 0.67
C ALA A 22 -5.14 29.80 0.39
N TYR A 23 -3.96 29.98 0.97
CA TYR A 23 -2.86 29.02 0.82
C TYR A 23 -3.20 27.68 1.49
N GLU A 24 -3.71 27.74 2.73
CA GLU A 24 -4.11 26.53 3.47
C GLU A 24 -5.24 25.80 2.76
N GLN A 25 -6.30 26.54 2.34
CA GLN A 25 -7.44 25.94 1.65
C GLN A 25 -7.02 25.31 0.31
N LYS A 26 -6.09 25.93 -0.41
CA LYS A 26 -5.56 25.38 -1.67
C LYS A 26 -4.83 24.07 -1.43
N LEU A 27 -4.00 23.98 -0.38
CA LEU A 27 -3.32 22.75 -0.02
C LEU A 27 -4.31 21.65 0.38
N ILE A 28 -5.29 21.98 1.19
CA ILE A 28 -6.33 21.03 1.64
C ILE A 28 -7.12 20.51 0.44
N ASN A 29 -7.62 21.39 -0.43
CA ASN A 29 -8.39 20.98 -1.59
C ASN A 29 -7.60 20.02 -2.48
N GLY A 30 -6.32 20.33 -2.79
CA GLY A 30 -5.50 19.46 -3.59
C GLY A 30 -5.23 18.09 -2.95
N LEU A 31 -5.02 18.06 -1.65
CA LEU A 31 -4.85 16.78 -0.93
C LEU A 31 -6.14 15.96 -0.90
N CYS A 32 -7.29 16.62 -0.66
CA CYS A 32 -8.59 15.95 -0.64
C CYS A 32 -8.97 15.41 -2.03
N ASP A 33 -8.86 16.24 -3.06
CA ASP A 33 -9.30 15.89 -4.41
C ASP A 33 -8.43 14.79 -5.04
N ILE A 34 -7.09 14.92 -4.92
CA ILE A 34 -6.15 13.99 -5.57
C ILE A 34 -5.98 12.70 -4.77
N LEU A 35 -5.97 12.79 -3.44
CA LEU A 35 -5.78 11.63 -2.58
C LEU A 35 -7.10 10.97 -2.15
N GLU A 36 -8.25 11.54 -2.50
CA GLU A 36 -9.57 11.06 -2.07
C GLU A 36 -9.64 10.92 -0.53
N GLU A 37 -9.14 11.95 0.17
CA GLU A 37 -9.19 12.06 1.62
C GLU A 37 -10.22 13.10 2.06
N ASP A 38 -10.79 12.91 3.24
CA ASP A 38 -11.73 13.89 3.78
C ASP A 38 -11.02 15.12 4.36
N GLU A 39 -11.70 16.26 4.29
CA GLU A 39 -11.16 17.56 4.72
C GLU A 39 -10.84 17.57 6.22
N GLU A 40 -11.63 16.89 7.04
CA GLU A 40 -11.43 16.85 8.50
C GLU A 40 -10.12 16.12 8.84
N THR A 41 -9.84 15.03 8.16
CA THR A 41 -8.58 14.27 8.31
C THR A 41 -7.38 15.12 7.91
N VAL A 42 -7.42 15.78 6.75
CA VAL A 42 -6.32 16.63 6.29
C VAL A 42 -6.10 17.82 7.24
N ARG A 43 -7.16 18.48 7.70
CA ARG A 43 -7.08 19.55 8.71
C ARG A 43 -6.53 19.04 10.04
N GLY A 44 -6.93 17.83 10.46
CA GLY A 44 -6.39 17.16 11.64
C GLY A 44 -4.88 16.98 11.57
N HIS A 45 -4.35 16.57 10.40
CA HIS A 45 -2.91 16.49 10.19
C HIS A 45 -2.23 17.87 10.25
N LEU A 46 -2.81 18.89 9.64
CA LEU A 46 -2.28 20.26 9.64
C LEU A 46 -2.29 20.90 11.03
N SER A 47 -3.22 20.57 11.91
CA SER A 47 -3.31 21.13 13.27
C SER A 47 -2.07 20.92 14.12
N HIS A 48 -1.22 19.92 13.77
CA HIS A 48 0.04 19.64 14.43
C HIS A 48 1.18 20.53 13.90
N THR A 49 1.10 21.82 14.13
CA THR A 49 1.94 22.87 13.52
C THR A 49 3.45 22.70 13.68
N GLU A 50 3.92 21.98 14.70
CA GLU A 50 5.34 21.71 14.95
C GLU A 50 5.84 20.41 14.31
N SER A 51 4.94 19.61 13.73
CA SER A 51 5.29 18.32 13.17
C SER A 51 5.95 18.46 11.79
N MET A 52 7.05 17.76 11.60
CA MET A 52 7.72 17.61 10.30
C MET A 52 7.28 16.37 9.54
N TYR A 53 6.47 15.51 10.16
CA TYR A 53 6.09 14.24 9.58
C TYR A 53 4.67 13.86 9.99
N ARG A 54 3.76 13.90 9.04
CA ARG A 54 2.40 13.38 9.16
C ARG A 54 2.07 12.56 7.92
N GLU A 55 1.68 11.35 8.13
CA GLU A 55 1.32 10.46 7.06
C GLU A 55 -0.15 10.67 6.70
N VAL A 56 -0.41 11.21 5.51
CA VAL A 56 -1.76 11.47 5.01
C VAL A 56 -2.33 10.23 4.34
N LYS A 57 -1.59 9.65 3.38
CA LYS A 57 -2.02 8.44 2.67
C LYS A 57 -0.83 7.55 2.35
N ARG A 58 -1.04 6.24 2.49
CA ARG A 58 -0.03 5.21 2.17
C ARG A 58 -0.31 4.56 0.81
N LYS A 59 0.74 3.99 0.22
CA LYS A 59 0.66 3.10 -0.95
C LYS A 59 -0.10 3.71 -2.15
N VAL A 60 0.05 5.01 -2.33
CA VAL A 60 -0.50 5.74 -3.49
C VAL A 60 0.16 5.20 -4.76
N VAL A 61 -0.62 5.02 -5.82
CA VAL A 61 -0.08 4.61 -7.11
C VAL A 61 0.72 5.74 -7.75
N LYS A 62 1.66 5.40 -8.64
CA LYS A 62 2.60 6.37 -9.21
C LYS A 62 1.89 7.53 -9.92
N THR A 63 0.81 7.27 -10.65
CA THR A 63 0.04 8.30 -11.36
C THR A 63 -0.50 9.38 -10.41
N VAL A 64 -1.08 8.97 -9.28
CA VAL A 64 -1.59 9.89 -8.24
C VAL A 64 -0.43 10.59 -7.52
N ALA A 65 0.71 9.90 -7.33
CA ALA A 65 1.91 10.50 -6.76
C ALA A 65 2.51 11.60 -7.67
N ASP A 66 2.56 11.36 -8.98
CA ASP A 66 3.01 12.34 -9.95
C ASP A 66 2.04 13.55 -9.97
N GLU A 67 0.74 13.31 -9.99
CA GLU A 67 -0.30 14.35 -9.97
C GLU A 67 -0.21 15.26 -8.73
N ILE A 68 -0.04 14.70 -7.53
CA ILE A 68 0.11 15.52 -6.32
C ILE A 68 1.42 16.31 -6.33
N THR A 69 2.49 15.77 -6.91
CA THR A 69 3.76 16.47 -7.04
C THR A 69 3.63 17.68 -7.96
N ASP A 70 3.00 17.48 -9.11
CA ASP A 70 2.76 18.56 -10.08
C ASP A 70 1.83 19.61 -9.49
N TYR A 71 0.76 19.20 -8.82
CA TYR A 71 -0.16 20.12 -8.14
C TYR A 71 0.55 21.02 -7.11
N ILE A 72 1.39 20.41 -6.25
CA ILE A 72 2.16 21.15 -5.24
C ILE A 72 3.12 22.14 -5.90
N ALA A 73 3.83 21.73 -6.96
CA ALA A 73 4.76 22.57 -7.68
C ALA A 73 4.06 23.73 -8.41
N ASP A 74 2.99 23.45 -9.16
CA ASP A 74 2.25 24.44 -9.95
C ASP A 74 1.58 25.50 -9.09
N ASN A 75 1.19 25.12 -7.88
CA ASN A 75 0.53 26.02 -6.93
C ASN A 75 1.51 26.71 -5.96
N GLY A 76 2.83 26.44 -6.07
CA GLY A 76 3.84 27.00 -5.19
C GLY A 76 3.66 26.63 -3.72
N LEU A 77 3.12 25.42 -3.47
CA LEU A 77 2.88 24.89 -2.14
C LEU A 77 4.14 24.20 -1.60
N THR A 78 4.24 24.09 -0.28
CA THR A 78 5.35 23.41 0.41
C THR A 78 4.83 22.50 1.49
N GLY A 79 5.70 21.60 1.99
CA GLY A 79 5.38 20.70 3.10
C GLY A 79 4.69 19.39 2.68
N GLY A 80 4.45 19.16 1.39
CA GLY A 80 4.00 17.88 0.87
C GLY A 80 5.17 17.08 0.29
N TYR A 81 5.35 15.83 0.73
CA TYR A 81 6.45 14.98 0.32
C TYR A 81 5.99 13.59 -0.03
N LEU A 82 6.64 12.99 -1.02
CA LEU A 82 6.48 11.59 -1.36
C LEU A 82 7.62 10.76 -0.78
N GLN A 83 7.27 9.66 -0.18
CA GLN A 83 8.22 8.64 0.23
C GLN A 83 7.98 7.38 -0.61
N VAL A 84 9.04 6.88 -1.25
CA VAL A 84 8.96 5.63 -2.00
C VAL A 84 8.64 4.49 -1.05
N ASN A 85 7.60 3.75 -1.39
CA ASN A 85 7.20 2.55 -0.66
C ASN A 85 6.85 1.45 -1.67
N THR A 86 6.93 0.21 -1.24
CA THR A 86 6.53 -0.95 -2.05
C THR A 86 5.08 -1.32 -1.76
N LYS A 87 4.35 -1.72 -2.81
CA LYS A 87 2.99 -2.24 -2.70
C LYS A 87 2.93 -3.60 -3.38
N ARG A 88 2.40 -4.59 -2.69
CA ARG A 88 2.06 -5.87 -3.31
C ARG A 88 0.87 -5.67 -4.23
N PHE A 89 0.95 -6.20 -5.42
CA PHE A 89 -0.14 -6.14 -6.41
C PHE A 89 -0.40 -7.54 -6.95
N TYR A 90 -1.65 -7.93 -7.00
CA TYR A 90 -2.12 -9.24 -7.45
C TYR A 90 -2.90 -9.05 -8.76
N PRO A 91 -2.29 -9.37 -9.93
CA PRO A 91 -2.87 -9.05 -11.24
C PRO A 91 -4.19 -9.78 -11.57
N TYR A 92 -4.50 -10.82 -10.84
CA TYR A 92 -5.68 -11.67 -11.07
C TYR A 92 -6.66 -11.65 -9.89
N ASP A 93 -6.63 -10.58 -9.12
CA ASP A 93 -7.54 -10.24 -8.02
C ASP A 93 -7.82 -11.40 -7.05
N ASP A 94 -8.73 -12.32 -7.39
CA ASP A 94 -9.20 -13.41 -6.53
C ASP A 94 -8.60 -14.79 -6.86
N LEU A 95 -7.88 -14.91 -7.99
CA LEU A 95 -7.36 -16.20 -8.46
C LEU A 95 -6.39 -16.81 -7.45
N ALA A 96 -6.66 -18.03 -7.03
CA ALA A 96 -5.88 -18.77 -6.03
C ALA A 96 -5.73 -18.04 -4.69
N SER A 97 -6.71 -17.21 -4.30
CA SER A 97 -6.64 -16.35 -3.12
C SER A 97 -6.32 -17.12 -1.83
N SER A 98 -6.90 -18.28 -1.63
CA SER A 98 -6.67 -19.15 -0.47
C SER A 98 -5.26 -19.74 -0.43
N VAL A 99 -4.56 -19.82 -1.57
CA VAL A 99 -3.21 -20.37 -1.69
C VAL A 99 -2.17 -19.26 -1.61
N ILE A 100 -2.30 -18.24 -2.45
CA ILE A 100 -1.35 -17.13 -2.54
C ILE A 100 -1.34 -16.36 -1.22
N GLY A 101 -2.51 -15.98 -0.71
CA GLY A 101 -2.62 -15.16 0.47
C GLY A 101 -2.27 -13.70 0.20
N PHE A 102 -2.16 -12.91 1.24
CA PHE A 102 -1.94 -11.47 1.15
C PHE A 102 -0.96 -10.95 2.20
N THR A 103 -0.50 -9.73 1.98
CA THR A 103 0.36 -8.99 2.92
C THR A 103 -0.44 -7.88 3.62
N ASN A 104 0.00 -7.50 4.82
CA ASN A 104 -0.52 -6.32 5.51
C ASN A 104 0.04 -5.00 4.92
N TYR A 105 -0.30 -3.89 5.55
CA TYR A 105 0.19 -2.56 5.15
C TYR A 105 1.70 -2.41 5.23
N ASP A 106 2.38 -3.17 6.07
CA ASP A 106 3.83 -3.14 6.23
C ASP A 106 4.54 -4.17 5.33
N ASN A 107 3.83 -4.73 4.34
CA ASN A 107 4.28 -5.75 3.40
C ASN A 107 4.72 -7.07 4.07
N GLN A 108 4.22 -7.33 5.28
CA GLN A 108 4.40 -8.62 5.95
C GLN A 108 3.32 -9.59 5.50
N GLY A 109 3.69 -10.80 5.10
CA GLY A 109 2.75 -11.84 4.75
C GLY A 109 1.88 -12.25 5.94
N VAL A 110 0.55 -12.24 5.76
CA VAL A 110 -0.43 -12.55 6.81
C VAL A 110 -1.08 -13.91 6.59
N TYR A 111 -1.30 -14.28 5.33
CA TYR A 111 -2.00 -15.49 4.96
C TYR A 111 -1.31 -16.22 3.79
N GLY A 112 -1.58 -17.54 3.63
CA GLY A 112 -1.16 -18.34 2.50
C GLY A 112 0.37 -18.43 2.32
N ILE A 113 0.80 -18.48 1.08
CA ILE A 113 2.21 -18.52 0.69
C ILE A 113 2.95 -17.25 1.08
N GLU A 114 2.30 -16.09 1.01
CA GLU A 114 2.89 -14.82 1.44
C GLU A 114 3.33 -14.90 2.92
N ALA A 115 2.52 -15.46 3.80
CA ALA A 115 2.88 -15.65 5.21
C ALA A 115 3.97 -16.72 5.38
N LYS A 116 3.80 -17.87 4.71
CA LYS A 116 4.70 -19.01 4.86
C LYS A 116 6.14 -18.71 4.42
N TYR A 117 6.29 -17.92 3.36
CA TYR A 117 7.58 -17.59 2.75
C TYR A 117 7.94 -16.11 2.93
N ASN A 118 7.33 -15.44 3.89
CA ASN A 118 7.59 -14.01 4.14
C ASN A 118 9.08 -13.69 4.29
N SER A 119 9.85 -14.49 5.01
CA SER A 119 11.29 -14.29 5.20
C SER A 119 12.11 -14.42 3.90
N VAL A 120 11.59 -15.14 2.91
CA VAL A 120 12.23 -15.32 1.60
C VAL A 120 11.85 -14.19 0.65
N LEU A 121 10.60 -13.71 0.74
CA LEU A 121 10.01 -12.73 -0.15
C LEU A 121 10.33 -11.28 0.26
N SER A 122 10.52 -11.00 1.55
CA SER A 122 10.61 -9.62 2.07
C SER A 122 11.92 -8.90 1.77
N GLY A 123 13.02 -9.61 1.47
CA GLY A 123 14.34 -8.99 1.34
C GLY A 123 14.84 -8.34 2.64
N THR A 124 15.78 -7.43 2.51
CA THR A 124 16.34 -6.66 3.63
C THR A 124 16.24 -5.17 3.33
N PRO A 125 15.57 -4.38 4.19
CA PRO A 125 15.47 -2.95 3.98
C PRO A 125 16.84 -2.27 4.06
N GLY A 126 17.07 -1.31 3.17
CA GLY A 126 18.24 -0.44 3.24
C GLY A 126 18.16 0.48 4.46
N ARG A 127 19.31 0.96 4.90
CA ARG A 127 19.40 1.97 5.96
C ARG A 127 20.48 2.98 5.68
N GLN A 128 20.22 4.21 6.04
CA GLN A 128 21.18 5.30 5.97
C GLN A 128 21.51 5.75 7.40
N ILE A 129 22.77 5.76 7.74
CA ILE A 129 23.27 6.27 9.02
C ILE A 129 23.92 7.59 8.75
N SER A 130 23.37 8.69 9.29
CA SER A 130 23.95 10.02 9.23
C SER A 130 24.06 10.62 10.63
N ALA A 131 25.16 11.29 10.90
CA ALA A 131 25.31 12.02 12.16
C ALA A 131 24.64 13.41 12.04
N LYS A 132 23.81 13.75 13.03
CA LYS A 132 23.14 15.05 13.14
C LYS A 132 23.56 15.73 14.42
N ASN A 133 23.57 17.06 14.41
CA ASN A 133 23.76 17.85 15.65
C ASN A 133 22.48 17.80 16.52
N ALA A 134 22.54 18.41 17.69
CA ALA A 134 21.39 18.47 18.62
C ALA A 134 20.18 19.24 18.05
N LEU A 135 20.36 20.01 16.97
CA LEU A 135 19.30 20.74 16.27
C LEU A 135 18.72 19.97 15.07
N GLY A 136 19.22 18.74 14.82
CA GLY A 136 18.75 17.90 13.72
C GLY A 136 19.42 18.18 12.37
N GLU A 137 20.36 19.13 12.28
CA GLU A 137 21.07 19.48 11.06
C GLU A 137 22.20 18.49 10.76
N ALA A 138 22.42 18.17 9.50
CA ALA A 138 23.53 17.32 9.07
C ALA A 138 24.87 18.02 9.37
N LEU A 139 25.79 17.31 10.03
CA LEU A 139 27.13 17.84 10.25
C LEU A 139 27.92 17.85 8.93
N PRO A 140 28.60 18.94 8.57
CA PRO A 140 29.34 19.07 7.30
C PRO A 140 30.47 18.04 7.11
N THR A 141 30.90 17.40 8.19
CA THR A 141 31.94 16.36 8.22
C THR A 141 31.36 15.01 8.65
N SER A 142 30.04 14.83 8.59
CA SER A 142 29.39 13.60 9.07
C SER A 142 29.73 12.44 8.14
N TYR A 143 30.15 11.35 8.75
CA TYR A 143 30.28 10.06 8.10
C TYR A 143 28.88 9.56 7.74
N GLU A 144 28.56 9.57 6.45
CA GLU A 144 27.33 9.05 5.93
C GLU A 144 27.58 7.62 5.42
N GLN A 145 26.91 6.65 6.00
CA GLN A 145 27.00 5.26 5.58
C GLN A 145 25.65 4.80 5.06
N LEU A 146 25.60 4.54 3.75
CA LEU A 146 24.45 3.98 3.09
C LEU A 146 24.60 2.47 2.98
N TYR A 147 23.65 1.73 3.55
CA TYR A 147 23.48 0.30 3.33
C TYR A 147 22.33 0.13 2.33
N PRO A 148 22.61 -0.33 1.10
CA PRO A 148 21.54 -0.50 0.11
C PRO A 148 20.55 -1.58 0.54
N ALA A 149 19.30 -1.43 0.09
CA ALA A 149 18.30 -2.49 0.23
C ALA A 149 18.70 -3.71 -0.61
N THR A 150 18.32 -4.89 -0.13
CA THR A 150 18.46 -6.14 -0.88
C THR A 150 17.08 -6.69 -1.16
N ASP A 151 16.76 -6.90 -2.44
CA ASP A 151 15.47 -7.43 -2.85
C ASP A 151 15.25 -8.84 -2.32
N GLY A 152 13.99 -9.19 -2.06
CA GLY A 152 13.59 -10.55 -1.73
C GLY A 152 13.67 -11.49 -2.93
N ASN A 153 13.61 -12.77 -2.65
CA ASN A 153 13.60 -13.80 -3.69
C ASN A 153 12.20 -13.96 -4.29
N SER A 154 12.15 -14.53 -5.50
CA SER A 154 10.89 -14.91 -6.14
C SER A 154 10.56 -16.38 -5.84
N LEU A 155 9.26 -16.70 -5.74
CA LEU A 155 8.75 -18.06 -5.67
C LEU A 155 8.09 -18.44 -6.99
N VAL A 156 8.44 -19.60 -7.51
CA VAL A 156 7.79 -20.19 -8.67
C VAL A 156 6.94 -21.37 -8.19
N LEU A 157 5.64 -21.26 -8.42
CA LEU A 157 4.66 -22.26 -8.02
C LEU A 157 4.42 -23.27 -9.15
N THR A 158 3.96 -24.46 -8.79
CA THR A 158 3.47 -25.46 -9.75
C THR A 158 2.04 -25.22 -10.19
N ILE A 159 1.38 -24.22 -9.61
CA ILE A 159 0.00 -23.82 -9.97
C ILE A 159 0.00 -23.36 -11.43
N ASP A 160 -0.87 -23.98 -12.22
CA ASP A 160 -1.13 -23.58 -13.59
C ASP A 160 -2.35 -22.65 -13.61
N GLN A 161 -2.18 -21.46 -14.15
CA GLN A 161 -3.21 -20.43 -14.17
C GLN A 161 -4.51 -20.89 -14.86
N VAL A 162 -4.39 -21.63 -15.96
CA VAL A 162 -5.55 -22.08 -16.73
C VAL A 162 -6.30 -23.16 -15.96
N VAL A 163 -5.57 -24.14 -15.40
CA VAL A 163 -6.17 -25.21 -14.59
C VAL A 163 -6.82 -24.64 -13.33
N GLN A 164 -6.18 -23.66 -12.69
CA GLN A 164 -6.71 -22.95 -11.51
C GLN A 164 -8.02 -22.24 -11.84
N HIS A 165 -8.07 -21.48 -12.92
CA HIS A 165 -9.27 -20.78 -13.36
C HIS A 165 -10.45 -21.77 -13.63
N PHE A 166 -10.19 -22.87 -14.32
CA PHE A 166 -11.23 -23.87 -14.56
C PHE A 166 -11.70 -24.57 -13.29
N LEU A 167 -10.81 -24.85 -12.35
CA LEU A 167 -11.19 -25.40 -11.05
C LEU A 167 -12.12 -24.43 -10.31
N GLU A 168 -11.73 -23.16 -10.19
CA GLU A 168 -12.53 -22.16 -9.48
C GLU A 168 -13.89 -21.95 -10.12
N LYS A 169 -13.94 -21.80 -11.44
CA LYS A 169 -15.20 -21.69 -12.19
C LYS A 169 -16.13 -22.91 -11.95
N SER A 170 -15.53 -24.10 -11.85
CA SER A 170 -16.32 -25.32 -11.59
C SER A 170 -16.84 -25.36 -10.16
N LEU A 171 -16.04 -24.89 -9.19
CA LEU A 171 -16.47 -24.78 -7.80
C LEU A 171 -17.59 -23.75 -7.65
N ASP A 172 -17.47 -22.58 -8.27
CA ASP A 172 -18.50 -21.52 -8.24
C ASP A 172 -19.82 -22.03 -8.85
N ALA A 173 -19.77 -22.74 -9.99
CA ALA A 173 -20.94 -23.34 -10.59
C ALA A 173 -21.58 -24.41 -9.68
N THR A 174 -20.78 -25.22 -9.00
CA THR A 174 -21.22 -26.23 -8.06
C THR A 174 -21.90 -25.63 -6.84
N ILE A 175 -21.32 -24.56 -6.29
CA ILE A 175 -21.87 -23.80 -5.16
C ILE A 175 -23.22 -23.20 -5.55
N ALA A 176 -23.31 -22.56 -6.72
CA ALA A 176 -24.56 -21.97 -7.21
C ALA A 176 -25.66 -23.02 -7.41
N GLN A 177 -25.31 -24.25 -7.82
CA GLN A 177 -26.27 -25.32 -8.06
C GLN A 177 -26.71 -26.03 -6.79
N HIS A 178 -25.79 -26.28 -5.85
CA HIS A 178 -26.04 -27.15 -4.70
C HIS A 178 -26.13 -26.41 -3.36
N MET A 179 -25.75 -25.13 -3.32
CA MET A 179 -25.81 -24.24 -2.14
C MET A 179 -25.28 -24.91 -0.85
N PRO A 180 -24.04 -25.43 -0.84
CA PRO A 180 -23.47 -26.04 0.34
C PRO A 180 -23.32 -25.00 1.48
N LEU A 181 -23.58 -25.43 2.72
CA LEU A 181 -23.56 -24.52 3.89
C LEU A 181 -22.20 -23.90 4.21
N GLU A 182 -21.11 -24.61 3.92
CA GLU A 182 -19.76 -24.20 4.31
C GLU A 182 -18.82 -23.95 3.11
N GLY A 183 -19.37 -23.90 1.91
CA GLY A 183 -18.60 -23.69 0.69
C GLY A 183 -18.08 -24.97 0.05
N ALA A 184 -17.06 -24.86 -0.79
CA ALA A 184 -16.47 -25.99 -1.52
C ALA A 184 -14.95 -25.80 -1.66
N ALA A 185 -14.22 -26.91 -1.74
CA ALA A 185 -12.80 -26.91 -2.01
C ALA A 185 -12.43 -27.95 -3.06
N GLY A 186 -11.34 -27.70 -3.80
CA GLY A 186 -10.86 -28.61 -4.83
C GLY A 186 -9.35 -28.55 -4.98
N ILE A 187 -8.75 -29.68 -5.37
CA ILE A 187 -7.33 -29.81 -5.66
C ILE A 187 -7.16 -30.59 -6.96
N VAL A 188 -6.31 -30.11 -7.85
CA VAL A 188 -5.89 -30.81 -9.06
C VAL A 188 -4.39 -31.09 -8.97
N MET A 189 -4.03 -32.34 -9.08
CA MET A 189 -2.64 -32.80 -8.95
C MET A 189 -2.21 -33.64 -10.17
N ALA A 190 -1.01 -33.41 -10.67
CA ALA A 190 -0.41 -34.23 -11.71
C ALA A 190 0.07 -35.57 -11.10
N VAL A 191 -0.58 -36.67 -11.47
CA VAL A 191 -0.36 -38.00 -10.88
C VAL A 191 1.10 -38.47 -10.99
N ASN A 192 1.74 -38.17 -12.12
CA ASN A 192 3.11 -38.66 -12.41
C ASN A 192 4.22 -37.90 -11.63
N THR A 193 3.95 -36.67 -11.21
CA THR A 193 4.97 -35.80 -10.59
C THR A 193 4.63 -35.41 -9.15
N GLY A 194 3.35 -35.52 -8.77
CA GLY A 194 2.84 -35.01 -7.49
C GLY A 194 2.69 -33.50 -7.44
N ASN A 195 2.93 -32.78 -8.55
CA ASN A 195 2.76 -31.33 -8.61
C ASN A 195 1.30 -30.95 -8.46
N ILE A 196 1.02 -30.00 -7.58
CA ILE A 196 -0.31 -29.39 -7.45
C ILE A 196 -0.43 -28.34 -8.56
N LEU A 197 -1.37 -28.58 -9.48
CA LEU A 197 -1.63 -27.71 -10.62
C LEU A 197 -2.71 -26.66 -10.31
N ALA A 198 -3.65 -27.00 -9.42
CA ALA A 198 -4.64 -26.07 -8.94
C ALA A 198 -5.10 -26.45 -7.52
N MET A 199 -5.40 -25.46 -6.71
CA MET A 199 -5.98 -25.63 -5.38
C MET A 199 -6.82 -24.40 -5.06
N SER A 200 -8.06 -24.60 -4.66
CA SER A 200 -8.95 -23.49 -4.29
C SER A 200 -9.92 -23.92 -3.19
N SER A 201 -10.26 -22.95 -2.36
CA SER A 201 -11.36 -23.03 -1.40
C SER A 201 -12.29 -21.83 -1.64
N LYS A 202 -13.57 -22.06 -1.69
CA LYS A 202 -14.60 -21.05 -1.89
C LYS A 202 -15.51 -20.95 -0.65
N PRO A 203 -15.94 -19.74 -0.25
CA PRO A 203 -15.77 -18.46 -0.97
C PRO A 203 -14.31 -17.97 -1.00
N GLY A 204 -13.91 -17.35 -2.12
CA GLY A 204 -12.66 -16.65 -2.26
C GLY A 204 -12.74 -15.20 -1.76
N PHE A 205 -11.65 -14.47 -1.87
CA PHE A 205 -11.59 -13.04 -1.53
C PHE A 205 -10.65 -12.31 -2.48
N ASP A 206 -10.83 -10.99 -2.62
CA ASP A 206 -9.92 -10.14 -3.40
C ASP A 206 -8.59 -9.96 -2.67
N LEU A 207 -7.50 -10.43 -3.30
CA LEU A 207 -6.14 -10.31 -2.77
C LEU A 207 -5.65 -8.86 -2.67
N ASN A 208 -6.17 -7.96 -3.50
CA ASN A 208 -5.84 -6.53 -3.46
C ASN A 208 -6.61 -5.79 -2.37
N ASN A 209 -7.76 -6.35 -1.92
CA ASN A 209 -8.59 -5.80 -0.84
C ASN A 209 -9.09 -6.90 0.12
N PRO A 210 -8.19 -7.64 0.78
CA PRO A 210 -8.53 -8.86 1.52
C PRO A 210 -9.37 -8.63 2.80
N LEU A 211 -9.48 -7.38 3.24
CA LEU A 211 -10.25 -7.01 4.44
C LEU A 211 -11.60 -6.35 4.10
N ALA A 212 -11.94 -6.21 2.83
CA ALA A 212 -13.30 -5.86 2.43
C ALA A 212 -14.21 -7.06 2.77
N ILE A 213 -14.87 -6.96 3.91
CA ILE A 213 -15.96 -7.84 4.26
C ILE A 213 -17.06 -7.51 3.24
N ALA A 214 -17.47 -8.48 2.44
CA ALA A 214 -18.73 -8.34 1.72
C ALA A 214 -19.80 -8.09 2.79
N ASP A 215 -20.44 -6.90 2.76
CA ASP A 215 -21.60 -6.65 3.57
C ASP A 215 -22.60 -7.74 3.22
N GLU A 216 -22.78 -8.70 4.12
CA GLU A 216 -23.87 -9.67 4.02
C GLU A 216 -25.14 -8.84 4.17
N GLU A 217 -25.77 -8.54 3.05
CA GLU A 217 -27.17 -8.13 3.05
C GLU A 217 -27.99 -9.27 3.69
N THR A 218 -28.38 -9.01 4.92
CA THR A 218 -29.33 -9.79 5.70
C THR A 218 -30.73 -9.73 5.07
#